data_e821a317825b4fad08bd05aaa8b023af
#
_entry.id   e821a317825b4fad08bd05aaa8b023af
#
_cell.length_a   1.000
_cell.length_b   1.000
_cell.length_c   1.000
_cell.angle_alpha   90.00
_cell.angle_beta   90.00
_cell.angle_gamma   90.00
#
_symmetry.space_group_name_H-M   'P 1'
#
loop_
_entity.id
_entity.type
_entity.pdbx_description
1 polymer ?
#
loop_
_entity_poly.entity_id
_entity_poly.type
_entity_poly.pdbx_seq_one_letter_code
_entity_poly.pdbx_strand_id
1 'polypeptide(L)'
;MEGDRTEPLREPPVRGTERRGQAIVVRLGGELDLYNADEVRAALTSAIDDGTERIVVDMAEVDFVDSTALGVLIEARAKIGHHGLLLAAPQAETRRTLQVSGLDRHLPVHDSVDGALAAVS
;
A
#
# COMPACT_ATOMS: atom_id res chain seq x y z
N MET A 1 -9.64 -3.43 -32.80
CA MET A 1 -9.66 -3.14 -32.31
C MET A 1 -9.42 -2.75 -31.99
N GLU A 2 -9.41 -2.62 -31.61
CA GLU A 2 -9.53 -2.23 -31.00
C GLU A 2 -9.58 -1.56 -30.70
N GLY A 3 -9.37 -1.51 -30.79
CA GLY A 3 -9.45 -0.87 -30.45
C GLY A 3 -9.94 -0.09 -30.03
N ASP A 4 -10.39 -0.36 -30.03
CA ASP A 4 -11.00 0.61 -29.46
C ASP A 4 -10.88 1.09 -28.30
N ARG A 5 -10.36 1.32 -28.18
CA ARG A 5 -10.11 1.79 -26.85
C ARG A 5 -9.99 3.28 -26.85
N THR A 6 -11.00 3.90 -26.34
CA THR A 6 -11.10 5.34 -26.46
C THR A 6 -10.65 6.07 -25.20
N GLU A 7 -10.59 5.38 -24.05
CA GLU A 7 -10.19 6.03 -22.82
C GLU A 7 -8.76 5.65 -22.46
N PRO A 8 -8.05 6.52 -21.77
CA PRO A 8 -6.68 6.19 -21.40
C PRO A 8 -6.66 5.04 -20.42
N LEU A 9 -5.65 4.20 -20.55
CA LEU A 9 -5.44 3.12 -19.61
C LEU A 9 -4.88 3.69 -18.33
N ARG A 10 -5.42 3.23 -17.21
CA ARG A 10 -4.85 3.57 -15.93
C ARG A 10 -3.61 2.74 -15.71
N GLU A 11 -2.60 3.36 -15.14
CA GLU A 11 -1.43 2.61 -14.74
C GLU A 11 -1.81 1.67 -13.61
N PRO A 12 -1.15 0.51 -13.51
CA PRO A 12 -1.46 -0.42 -12.43
C PRO A 12 -1.26 0.24 -11.07
N PRO A 13 -2.11 -0.07 -10.09
CA PRO A 13 -1.94 0.50 -8.75
C PRO A 13 -0.69 -0.05 -8.07
N VAL A 14 -0.27 -1.26 -8.43
CA VAL A 14 0.96 -1.84 -7.89
C VAL A 14 2.08 -1.56 -8.87
N ARG A 15 3.00 -0.70 -8.47
CA ARG A 15 4.09 -0.24 -9.32
C ARG A 15 5.31 -1.13 -9.23
N GLY A 16 5.40 -1.94 -8.19
CA GLY A 16 6.48 -2.89 -8.05
C GLY A 16 6.55 -3.45 -6.65
N THR A 17 7.24 -4.57 -6.51
CA THR A 17 7.52 -5.16 -5.21
C THR A 17 9.00 -5.50 -5.18
N GLU A 18 9.58 -5.39 -3.99
CA GLU A 18 11.03 -5.56 -3.85
C GLU A 18 11.33 -6.09 -2.46
N ARG A 19 12.13 -7.15 -2.40
CA ARG A 19 12.58 -7.64 -1.10
C ARG A 19 13.73 -6.78 -0.61
N ARG A 20 13.63 -6.34 0.62
CA ARG A 20 14.65 -5.54 1.29
C ARG A 20 14.91 -6.17 2.65
N GLY A 21 15.92 -7.04 2.72
CA GLY A 21 16.19 -7.76 3.96
C GLY A 21 15.04 -8.67 4.32
N GLN A 22 14.47 -8.48 5.50
CA GLN A 22 13.36 -9.30 5.96
C GLN A 22 12.00 -8.67 5.65
N ALA A 23 12.01 -7.59 4.92
CA ALA A 23 10.79 -6.90 4.54
C ALA A 23 10.58 -6.98 3.04
N ILE A 24 9.32 -6.83 2.63
CA ILE A 24 8.98 -6.63 1.22
C ILE A 24 8.40 -5.23 1.12
N VAL A 25 8.93 -4.46 0.17
CA VAL A 25 8.40 -3.12 -0.12
C VAL A 25 7.45 -3.26 -1.29
N VAL A 26 6.20 -2.86 -1.10
CA VAL A 26 5.19 -2.85 -2.14
C VAL A 26 4.94 -1.40 -2.51
N ARG A 27 5.30 -1.01 -3.74
CA ARG A 27 5.10 0.36 -4.20
C ARG A 27 3.75 0.48 -4.87
N LEU A 28 2.93 1.39 -4.37
CA LEU A 28 1.61 1.69 -4.92
C LEU A 28 1.65 3.06 -5.56
N GLY A 29 0.67 3.33 -6.43
CA GLY A 29 0.61 4.64 -7.07
C GLY A 29 -0.75 4.91 -7.69
N GLY A 30 -0.98 6.19 -7.97
CA GLY A 30 -2.21 6.66 -8.58
C GLY A 30 -3.35 6.69 -7.59
N GLU A 31 -4.55 6.51 -8.10
CA GLU A 31 -5.75 6.49 -7.28
C GLU A 31 -6.05 5.06 -6.87
N LEU A 32 -6.16 4.83 -5.57
CA LEU A 32 -6.51 3.51 -5.05
C LEU A 32 -7.98 3.55 -4.67
N ASP A 33 -8.78 2.75 -5.35
CA ASP A 33 -10.22 2.81 -5.19
C ASP A 33 -10.85 1.44 -5.38
N LEU A 34 -12.16 1.40 -5.38
CA LEU A 34 -12.88 0.13 -5.45
C LEU A 34 -12.61 -0.62 -6.76
N TYR A 35 -12.21 0.09 -7.83
CA TYR A 35 -12.00 -0.56 -9.12
C TYR A 35 -10.67 -1.31 -9.19
N ASN A 36 -9.69 -0.90 -8.40
CA ASN A 36 -8.38 -1.57 -8.42
C ASN A 36 -7.97 -2.13 -7.06
N ALA A 37 -8.89 -2.11 -6.09
CA ALA A 37 -8.59 -2.62 -4.76
C ALA A 37 -8.18 -4.10 -4.77
N ASP A 38 -8.76 -4.89 -5.67
CA ASP A 38 -8.44 -6.32 -5.73
C ASP A 38 -7.00 -6.55 -6.18
N GLU A 39 -6.48 -5.69 -7.06
CA GLU A 39 -5.09 -5.80 -7.47
C GLU A 39 -4.15 -5.50 -6.31
N VAL A 40 -4.49 -4.49 -5.52
CA VAL A 40 -3.69 -4.15 -4.33
C VAL A 40 -3.78 -5.30 -3.33
N ARG A 41 -4.98 -5.83 -3.11
CA ARG A 41 -5.16 -6.95 -2.18
C ARG A 41 -4.32 -8.15 -2.61
N ALA A 42 -4.32 -8.45 -3.90
CA ALA A 42 -3.56 -9.59 -4.41
C ALA A 42 -2.06 -9.43 -4.16
N ALA A 43 -1.55 -8.23 -4.36
CA ALA A 43 -0.13 -7.99 -4.15
C ALA A 43 0.26 -8.13 -2.68
N LEU A 44 -0.58 -7.60 -1.79
CA LEU A 44 -0.30 -7.71 -0.36
C LEU A 44 -0.44 -9.15 0.12
N THR A 45 -1.45 -9.86 -0.37
CA THR A 45 -1.64 -11.26 -0.02
C THR A 45 -0.45 -12.10 -0.49
N SER A 46 0.01 -11.83 -1.70
CA SER A 46 1.17 -12.55 -2.25
C SER A 46 2.41 -12.33 -1.38
N ALA A 47 2.63 -11.10 -0.94
CA ALA A 47 3.76 -10.80 -0.07
C ALA A 47 3.65 -11.52 1.27
N ILE A 48 2.43 -11.55 1.83
CA ILE A 48 2.20 -12.26 3.10
C ILE A 48 2.44 -13.75 2.93
N ASP A 49 1.93 -14.32 1.84
CA ASP A 49 2.07 -15.76 1.59
C ASP A 49 3.51 -16.16 1.32
N ASP A 50 4.33 -15.21 0.91
CA ASP A 50 5.76 -15.43 0.70
C ASP A 50 6.51 -15.62 2.01
N GLY A 51 5.84 -15.42 3.13
CA GLY A 51 6.43 -15.66 4.45
C GLY A 51 7.18 -14.49 5.02
N THR A 52 7.04 -13.30 4.44
CA THR A 52 7.70 -12.13 4.99
C THR A 52 7.06 -11.74 6.32
N GLU A 53 7.86 -11.21 7.23
CA GLU A 53 7.35 -10.75 8.51
C GLU A 53 6.96 -9.28 8.48
N ARG A 54 7.44 -8.55 7.50
CA ARG A 54 7.19 -7.11 7.42
C ARG A 54 6.90 -6.71 5.98
N ILE A 55 5.91 -5.86 5.82
CA ILE A 55 5.60 -5.27 4.52
C ILE A 55 5.60 -3.77 4.70
N VAL A 56 6.36 -3.08 3.85
CA VAL A 56 6.36 -1.62 3.80
C VAL A 56 5.59 -1.22 2.55
N VAL A 57 4.50 -0.51 2.73
CA VAL A 57 3.69 -0.01 1.62
C VAL A 57 4.18 1.39 1.29
N ASP A 58 4.83 1.54 0.14
CA ASP A 58 5.36 2.81 -0.31
C ASP A 58 4.25 3.57 -1.04
N MET A 59 3.85 4.69 -0.47
CA MET A 59 2.72 5.48 -0.96
C MET A 59 3.15 6.80 -1.61
N ALA A 60 4.44 6.93 -1.93
CA ALA A 60 4.95 8.20 -2.46
C ALA A 60 4.24 8.62 -3.75
N GLU A 61 3.79 7.67 -4.55
CA GLU A 61 3.12 7.95 -5.82
C GLU A 61 1.60 7.83 -5.74
N VAL A 62 1.06 7.64 -4.54
CA VAL A 62 -0.38 7.51 -4.35
C VAL A 62 -1.01 8.89 -4.23
N ASP A 63 -1.96 9.18 -5.14
CA ASP A 63 -2.62 10.48 -5.19
C ASP A 63 -3.91 10.51 -4.39
N PHE A 64 -4.53 9.35 -4.18
CA PHE A 64 -5.85 9.29 -3.55
C PHE A 64 -6.12 7.88 -3.07
N VAL A 65 -6.79 7.75 -1.93
CA VAL A 65 -7.28 6.45 -1.43
C VAL A 65 -8.72 6.63 -0.99
N ASP A 66 -9.57 5.67 -1.37
CA ASP A 66 -10.94 5.68 -0.87
C ASP A 66 -11.09 4.66 0.26
N SER A 67 -12.31 4.54 0.78
CA SER A 67 -12.55 3.66 1.92
C SER A 67 -12.34 2.20 1.57
N THR A 68 -12.56 1.80 0.32
CA THR A 68 -12.32 0.42 -0.09
C THR A 68 -10.84 0.09 -0.02
N ALA A 69 -10.00 1.01 -0.50
CA ALA A 69 -8.56 0.81 -0.45
C ALA A 69 -8.06 0.79 0.99
N LEU A 70 -8.61 1.66 1.86
CA LEU A 70 -8.26 1.63 3.27
C LEU A 70 -8.61 0.28 3.89
N GLY A 71 -9.76 -0.27 3.50
CA GLY A 71 -10.17 -1.59 3.98
C GLY A 71 -9.20 -2.68 3.60
N VAL A 72 -8.62 -2.60 2.40
CA VAL A 72 -7.61 -3.56 1.97
C VAL A 72 -6.38 -3.50 2.86
N LEU A 73 -5.95 -2.29 3.24
CA LEU A 73 -4.81 -2.15 4.15
C LEU A 73 -5.13 -2.75 5.52
N ILE A 74 -6.34 -2.54 6.01
CA ILE A 74 -6.75 -3.10 7.29
C ILE A 74 -6.76 -4.62 7.22
N GLU A 75 -7.27 -5.19 6.12
CA GLU A 75 -7.25 -6.65 5.93
C GLU A 75 -5.84 -7.20 5.97
N ALA A 76 -4.93 -6.54 5.26
CA ALA A 76 -3.55 -7.00 5.20
C ALA A 76 -2.91 -6.96 6.59
N ARG A 77 -3.18 -5.88 7.33
CA ARG A 77 -2.66 -5.78 8.69
C ARG A 77 -3.16 -6.93 9.57
N ALA A 78 -4.43 -7.26 9.45
CA ALA A 78 -5.01 -8.34 10.23
C ALA A 78 -4.36 -9.68 9.89
N LYS A 79 -4.03 -9.88 8.63
CA LYS A 79 -3.44 -11.14 8.19
C LYS A 79 -1.98 -11.27 8.60
N ILE A 80 -1.21 -10.20 8.45
CA ILE A 80 0.23 -10.28 8.73
C ILE A 80 0.53 -10.16 10.23
N GLY A 81 -0.39 -9.56 10.97
CA GLY A 81 -0.23 -9.45 12.42
C GLY A 81 0.28 -8.09 12.85
N HIS A 82 0.38 -7.92 14.16
CA HIS A 82 0.81 -6.66 14.75
C HIS A 82 2.19 -6.28 14.25
N HIS A 83 2.34 -5.02 13.90
CA HIS A 83 3.62 -4.44 13.49
C HIS A 83 4.16 -5.02 12.19
N GLY A 84 3.35 -5.82 11.49
CA GLY A 84 3.81 -6.41 10.24
C GLY A 84 3.63 -5.52 9.03
N LEU A 85 2.71 -4.54 9.08
CA LEU A 85 2.41 -3.67 7.96
C LEU A 85 2.75 -2.23 8.34
N LEU A 86 3.61 -1.59 7.54
CA LEU A 86 4.00 -0.21 7.76
C LEU A 86 3.70 0.58 6.48
N LEU A 87 3.27 1.83 6.66
CA LEU A 87 3.04 2.73 5.54
C LEU A 87 4.20 3.72 5.46
N ALA A 88 4.58 4.08 4.24
CA ALA A 88 5.72 4.97 4.04
C ALA A 88 5.41 6.05 3.03
N ALA A 89 5.90 7.25 3.29
CA ALA A 89 5.93 8.38 2.37
C ALA A 89 4.56 8.81 1.83
N PRO A 90 3.49 8.82 2.64
CA PRO A 90 2.20 9.27 2.11
C PRO A 90 2.27 10.75 1.75
N GLN A 91 1.63 11.11 0.64
CA GLN A 91 1.47 12.52 0.30
C GLN A 91 0.53 13.17 1.32
N ALA A 92 0.54 14.50 1.35
CA ALA A 92 -0.17 15.24 2.39
C ALA A 92 -1.66 14.87 2.45
N GLU A 93 -2.32 14.73 1.31
CA GLU A 93 -3.74 14.39 1.30
C GLU A 93 -3.99 12.98 1.81
N THR A 94 -3.15 12.04 1.42
CA THR A 94 -3.29 10.67 1.90
C THR A 94 -3.02 10.61 3.39
N ARG A 95 -2.01 11.34 3.86
CA ARG A 95 -1.71 11.39 5.29
C ARG A 95 -2.91 11.93 6.06
N ARG A 96 -3.56 12.95 5.51
CA ARG A 96 -4.74 13.51 6.15
C ARG A 96 -5.87 12.49 6.21
N THR A 97 -6.09 11.75 5.12
CA THR A 97 -7.09 10.70 5.09
C THR A 97 -6.82 9.64 6.16
N LEU A 98 -5.55 9.25 6.32
CA LEU A 98 -5.18 8.28 7.34
C LEU A 98 -5.45 8.81 8.74
N GLN A 99 -5.19 10.10 8.96
CA GLN A 99 -5.44 10.72 10.25
C GLN A 99 -6.93 10.81 10.55
N VAL A 100 -7.71 11.27 9.56
CA VAL A 100 -9.14 11.47 9.76
C VAL A 100 -9.85 10.14 9.99
N SER A 101 -9.43 9.09 9.28
CA SER A 101 -10.03 7.77 9.46
C SER A 101 -9.57 7.08 10.75
N GLY A 102 -8.53 7.60 11.39
CA GLY A 102 -7.95 6.98 12.57
C GLY A 102 -7.05 5.81 12.26
N LEU A 103 -6.80 5.52 10.99
CA LEU A 103 -6.01 4.37 10.61
C LEU A 103 -4.56 4.52 11.03
N ASP A 104 -4.07 5.74 11.12
CA ASP A 104 -2.69 5.99 11.56
C ASP A 104 -2.44 5.58 13.01
N ARG A 105 -3.51 5.31 13.77
CA ARG A 105 -3.35 4.78 15.13
C ARG A 105 -3.07 3.29 15.12
N HIS A 106 -3.39 2.62 14.03
CA HIS A 106 -3.27 1.17 13.94
C HIS A 106 -2.15 0.74 13.01
N LEU A 107 -1.74 1.62 12.11
CA LEU A 107 -0.67 1.34 11.15
C LEU A 107 0.41 2.39 11.32
N PRO A 108 1.65 1.99 11.61
CA PRO A 108 2.74 2.96 11.67
C PRO A 108 2.91 3.65 10.33
N VAL A 109 3.07 4.97 10.37
CA VAL A 109 3.26 5.77 9.17
C VAL A 109 4.61 6.45 9.28
N HIS A 110 5.46 6.19 8.30
CA HIS A 110 6.80 6.75 8.27
C HIS A 110 6.93 7.72 7.11
N ASP A 111 7.82 8.68 7.24
CA ASP A 111 8.00 9.71 6.21
C ASP A 111 8.69 9.18 4.97
N SER A 112 9.36 8.05 5.07
CA SER A 112 10.11 7.49 3.95
C SER A 112 10.16 5.98 4.06
N VAL A 113 10.45 5.33 2.93
CA VAL A 113 10.68 3.88 2.93
C VAL A 113 11.88 3.54 3.80
N ASP A 114 12.96 4.34 3.69
CA ASP A 114 14.15 4.08 4.50
C ASP A 114 13.85 4.18 5.98
N GLY A 115 13.02 5.15 6.37
CA GLY A 115 12.62 5.28 7.78
C GLY A 115 11.81 4.08 8.25
N ALA A 116 10.90 3.59 7.39
CA ALA A 116 10.11 2.41 7.73
C ALA A 116 11.00 1.18 7.85
N LEU A 117 11.94 1.01 6.93
CA LEU A 117 12.86 -0.13 6.97
C LEU A 117 13.74 -0.10 8.19
N ALA A 118 14.20 1.10 8.59
CA ALA A 118 15.01 1.24 9.80
C ALA A 118 14.22 0.82 11.05
N ALA A 119 12.91 1.05 11.05
CA ALA A 119 12.08 0.73 12.20
C ALA A 119 11.87 -0.77 12.37
N VAL A 120 12.10 -1.58 11.32
CA VAL A 120 11.89 -3.03 11.41
C VAL A 120 13.19 -3.81 11.58
N SER A 121 14.30 -3.14 11.58
CA SER A 121 15.59 -3.85 11.75
C SER A 121 15.96 -4.00 13.21
#